data_5f676230185d97670d6fb12da9ae071e
#
_entry.id   5f676230185d97670d6fb12da9ae071e
#
_cell.length_a   1.000
_cell.length_b   1.000
_cell.length_c   1.000
_cell.angle_alpha   90.00
_cell.angle_beta   90.00
_cell.angle_gamma   90.00
#
_symmetry.space_group_name_H-M   'P 1'
#
loop_
_entity.id
_entity.type
_entity.pdbx_description
1 polymer ?
#
loop_
_entity_poly.entity_id
_entity_poly.type
_entity_poly.pdbx_seq_one_letter_code
_entity_poly.pdbx_strand_id
1 'polypeptide(L)'
;AGVVLLVLFMHDSPQSSGFPSINVIRDEPQEEVEARGSVFKNQLLALRNPALWTLALASAFMYIDRYAVNSWGIFFLEQDKAYSTLEASGIIGVNAIAGIAGTIIAGMLSDRFFPRNRSVMAGFISLLNTAGFALMLWSPHNYYTDILAMIIFGATIGALTCFLGGLIAVDISSRKAAGLSLIHI
;
A
#
# COMPACT_ATOMS: atom_id res chain seq x y z
N ALA A 1 -6.79 10.09 23.25
CA ALA A 1 -7.96 9.17 23.30
C ALA A 1 -7.68 7.84 22.60
N GLY A 2 -7.17 7.80 21.35
CA GLY A 2 -6.93 6.57 20.59
C GLY A 2 -5.98 5.56 21.25
N VAL A 3 -4.86 6.02 21.81
CA VAL A 3 -3.87 5.16 22.48
C VAL A 3 -4.47 4.44 23.70
N VAL A 4 -5.32 5.12 24.47
CA VAL A 4 -5.99 4.54 25.63
C VAL A 4 -6.96 3.42 25.20
N LEU A 5 -7.69 3.62 24.12
CA LEU A 5 -8.58 2.59 23.56
C LEU A 5 -7.80 1.38 23.07
N LEU A 6 -6.66 1.60 22.39
CA LEU A 6 -5.80 0.51 21.95
C LEU A 6 -5.27 -0.32 23.12
N VAL A 7 -4.76 0.33 24.16
CA VAL A 7 -4.24 -0.36 25.36
C VAL A 7 -5.32 -1.13 26.11
N LEU A 8 -6.55 -0.63 26.16
CA LEU A 8 -7.66 -1.26 26.89
C LEU A 8 -8.33 -2.39 26.09
N PHE A 9 -8.38 -2.31 24.78
CA PHE A 9 -9.17 -3.22 23.94
C PHE A 9 -8.35 -4.11 22.99
N MET A 10 -7.09 -3.76 22.70
CA MET A 10 -6.23 -4.63 21.89
C MET A 10 -5.57 -5.72 22.74
N HIS A 11 -5.74 -6.94 22.28
CA HIS A 11 -5.06 -8.12 22.82
C HIS A 11 -3.98 -8.56 21.83
N ASP A 12 -2.78 -8.81 22.34
CA ASP A 12 -1.60 -9.15 21.52
C ASP A 12 -1.71 -10.50 20.80
N SER A 13 -2.59 -11.37 21.31
CA SER A 13 -2.75 -12.70 20.72
C SER A 13 -4.15 -13.25 20.97
N PRO A 14 -4.65 -14.18 20.14
CA PRO A 14 -5.92 -14.85 20.35
C PRO A 14 -6.02 -15.54 21.72
N GLN A 15 -4.88 -16.07 22.22
CA GLN A 15 -4.84 -16.73 23.53
C GLN A 15 -5.11 -15.78 24.69
N SER A 16 -4.68 -14.52 24.60
CA SER A 16 -4.96 -13.52 25.63
C SER A 16 -6.44 -13.16 25.74
N SER A 17 -7.22 -13.48 24.69
CA SER A 17 -8.67 -13.32 24.64
C SER A 17 -9.43 -14.64 24.89
N GLY A 18 -8.73 -15.71 25.32
CA GLY A 18 -9.35 -17.01 25.62
C GLY A 18 -9.62 -17.90 24.41
N PHE A 19 -9.13 -17.53 23.22
CA PHE A 19 -9.25 -18.37 22.03
C PHE A 19 -8.04 -19.31 21.90
N PRO A 20 -8.21 -20.49 21.25
CA PRO A 20 -7.09 -21.39 20.96
C PRO A 20 -6.08 -20.72 20.03
N SER A 21 -4.81 -21.16 20.09
CA SER A 21 -3.76 -20.65 19.21
C SER A 21 -4.11 -20.89 17.73
N ILE A 22 -3.67 -20.02 16.85
CA ILE A 22 -3.88 -20.15 15.40
C ILE A 22 -3.30 -21.49 14.88
N ASN A 23 -2.20 -21.94 15.46
CA ASN A 23 -1.55 -23.21 15.10
C ASN A 23 -2.45 -24.42 15.41
N VAL A 24 -3.19 -24.39 16.53
CA VAL A 24 -4.15 -25.44 16.89
C VAL A 24 -5.35 -25.45 15.96
N ILE A 25 -5.84 -24.27 15.55
CA ILE A 25 -6.98 -24.14 14.62
C ILE A 25 -6.62 -24.64 13.21
N ARG A 26 -5.34 -24.50 12.81
CA ARG A 26 -4.84 -24.87 11.48
C ARG A 26 -4.19 -26.26 11.40
N ASP A 27 -4.13 -26.97 12.53
CA ASP A 27 -3.46 -28.29 12.61
C ASP A 27 -1.99 -28.24 12.13
N GLU A 28 -1.32 -27.08 12.40
CA GLU A 28 0.09 -26.87 12.06
C GLU A 28 0.98 -27.25 13.24
N PRO A 29 2.17 -27.84 12.99
CA PRO A 29 3.12 -28.14 14.05
C PRO A 29 3.43 -26.90 14.89
N GLN A 30 3.43 -27.02 16.20
CA GLN A 30 3.91 -25.97 17.10
C GLN A 30 5.41 -25.75 16.81
N GLU A 31 5.73 -24.70 16.05
CA GLU A 31 7.12 -24.27 15.96
C GLU A 31 7.53 -23.73 17.32
N GLU A 32 8.49 -24.41 17.95
CA GLU A 32 9.10 -23.96 19.21
C GLU A 32 9.50 -22.49 19.10
N VAL A 33 9.20 -21.73 20.16
CA VAL A 33 9.60 -20.33 20.31
C VAL A 33 11.13 -20.28 20.34
N GLU A 34 11.75 -20.20 19.16
CA GLU A 34 13.19 -20.05 19.06
C GLU A 34 13.66 -18.80 19.81
N ALA A 35 14.71 -18.96 20.57
CA ALA A 35 15.33 -17.94 21.41
C ALA A 35 15.61 -16.65 20.63
N ARG A 36 15.67 -15.50 21.32
CA ARG A 36 15.93 -14.14 20.77
C ARG A 36 17.10 -14.06 19.78
N GLY A 37 18.09 -14.96 19.84
CA GLY A 37 19.19 -15.05 18.89
C GLY A 37 18.79 -15.46 17.47
N SER A 38 17.68 -16.17 17.31
CA SER A 38 17.13 -16.56 16.01
C SER A 38 16.45 -15.39 15.29
N VAL A 39 15.88 -14.43 16.01
CA VAL A 39 15.20 -13.27 15.41
C VAL A 39 16.19 -12.41 14.63
N PHE A 40 17.35 -12.09 15.19
CA PHE A 40 18.37 -11.28 14.51
C PHE A 40 18.92 -11.99 13.27
N LYS A 41 19.13 -13.30 13.33
CA LYS A 41 19.58 -14.09 12.20
C LYS A 41 18.54 -14.12 11.08
N ASN A 42 17.24 -14.24 11.43
CA ASN A 42 16.16 -14.21 10.48
C ASN A 42 15.98 -12.81 9.85
N GLN A 43 16.23 -11.75 10.61
CA GLN A 43 16.28 -10.37 10.11
C GLN A 43 17.39 -10.18 9.09
N LEU A 44 18.59 -10.66 9.38
CA LEU A 44 19.71 -10.57 8.45
C LEU A 44 19.49 -11.38 7.18
N LEU A 45 18.83 -12.54 7.29
CA LEU A 45 18.43 -13.34 6.12
C LEU A 45 17.37 -12.63 5.27
N ALA A 46 16.41 -11.96 5.90
CA ALA A 46 15.42 -11.16 5.20
C ALA A 46 16.08 -10.02 4.41
N LEU A 47 17.04 -9.30 5.01
CA LEU A 47 17.80 -8.25 4.32
C LEU A 47 18.65 -8.76 3.14
N ARG A 48 18.97 -10.04 3.08
CA ARG A 48 19.66 -10.67 1.94
C ARG A 48 18.72 -11.08 0.82
N ASN A 49 17.41 -11.03 1.04
CA ASN A 49 16.44 -11.39 0.03
C ASN A 49 16.26 -10.26 -1.00
N PRO A 50 16.64 -10.45 -2.28
CA PRO A 50 16.51 -9.40 -3.30
C PRO A 50 15.05 -8.99 -3.54
N ALA A 51 14.09 -9.87 -3.28
CA ALA A 51 12.68 -9.55 -3.42
C ALA A 51 12.22 -8.48 -2.42
N LEU A 52 12.80 -8.43 -1.22
CA LEU A 52 12.53 -7.36 -0.24
C LEU A 52 13.06 -6.01 -0.71
N TRP A 53 14.24 -5.97 -1.31
CA TRP A 53 14.80 -4.74 -1.85
C TRP A 53 14.01 -4.20 -3.04
N THR A 54 13.55 -5.08 -3.94
CA THR A 54 12.68 -4.65 -5.05
C THR A 54 11.35 -4.12 -4.54
N LEU A 55 10.76 -4.73 -3.50
CA LEU A 55 9.55 -4.26 -2.86
C LEU A 55 9.74 -2.91 -2.18
N ALA A 56 10.84 -2.74 -1.41
CA ALA A 56 11.17 -1.49 -0.74
C ALA A 56 11.39 -0.36 -1.75
N LEU A 57 12.10 -0.63 -2.85
CA LEU A 57 12.31 0.35 -3.91
C LEU A 57 11.01 0.72 -4.61
N ALA A 58 10.16 -0.25 -4.94
CA ALA A 58 8.84 0.01 -5.52
C ALA A 58 7.96 0.86 -4.59
N SER A 59 7.98 0.56 -3.28
CA SER A 59 7.28 1.35 -2.27
C SER A 59 7.82 2.77 -2.17
N ALA A 60 9.14 2.94 -2.20
CA ALA A 60 9.76 4.27 -2.18
C ALA A 60 9.31 5.13 -3.37
N PHE A 61 9.32 4.59 -4.60
CA PHE A 61 8.83 5.30 -5.77
C PHE A 61 7.34 5.62 -5.69
N MET A 62 6.52 4.69 -5.21
CA MET A 62 5.09 4.92 -5.00
C MET A 62 4.84 6.05 -4.00
N TYR A 63 5.58 6.11 -2.90
CA TYR A 63 5.47 7.20 -1.93
C TYR A 63 5.96 8.54 -2.49
N ILE A 64 7.06 8.57 -3.26
CA ILE A 64 7.54 9.78 -3.93
C ILE A 64 6.43 10.33 -4.85
N ASP A 65 5.86 9.49 -5.69
CA ASP A 65 4.76 9.83 -6.60
C ASP A 65 3.54 10.38 -5.84
N ARG A 66 3.10 9.67 -4.80
CA ARG A 66 2.00 10.09 -3.94
C ARG A 66 2.24 11.46 -3.29
N TYR A 67 3.42 11.66 -2.70
CA TYR A 67 3.73 12.92 -2.03
C TYR A 67 3.96 14.06 -3.02
N ALA A 68 4.53 13.79 -4.20
CA ALA A 68 4.66 14.79 -5.25
C ALA A 68 3.30 15.38 -5.63
N VAL A 69 2.29 14.54 -5.91
CA VAL A 69 0.95 15.02 -6.25
C VAL A 69 0.29 15.74 -5.08
N ASN A 70 0.37 15.21 -3.87
CA ASN A 70 -0.28 15.82 -2.73
C ASN A 70 0.34 17.16 -2.31
N SER A 71 1.66 17.33 -2.49
CA SER A 71 2.36 18.55 -2.07
C SER A 71 2.46 19.61 -3.17
N TRP A 72 2.62 19.18 -4.42
CA TRP A 72 2.87 20.07 -5.55
C TRP A 72 1.75 20.10 -6.59
N GLY A 73 0.77 19.17 -6.51
CA GLY A 73 -0.28 19.06 -7.51
C GLY A 73 -1.13 20.31 -7.66
N ILE A 74 -1.52 20.96 -6.57
CA ILE A 74 -2.27 22.21 -6.63
C ILE A 74 -1.46 23.29 -7.33
N PHE A 75 -0.19 23.47 -6.93
CA PHE A 75 0.71 24.45 -7.53
C PHE A 75 0.91 24.20 -9.03
N PHE A 76 1.09 22.95 -9.45
CA PHE A 76 1.18 22.57 -10.86
C PHE A 76 -0.08 22.95 -11.64
N LEU A 77 -1.25 22.63 -11.11
CA LEU A 77 -2.53 22.96 -11.76
C LEU A 77 -2.74 24.48 -11.88
N GLU A 78 -2.31 25.25 -10.89
CA GLU A 78 -2.41 26.71 -10.93
C GLU A 78 -1.45 27.35 -11.93
N GLN A 79 -0.18 26.92 -11.92
CA GLN A 79 0.87 27.57 -12.70
C GLN A 79 0.91 27.11 -14.16
N ASP A 80 0.80 25.81 -14.41
CA ASP A 80 0.96 25.26 -15.74
C ASP A 80 -0.39 25.14 -16.49
N LYS A 81 -1.48 24.88 -15.75
CA LYS A 81 -2.82 24.74 -16.35
C LYS A 81 -3.76 25.91 -16.09
N ALA A 82 -3.33 26.94 -15.37
CA ALA A 82 -4.08 28.16 -15.10
C ALA A 82 -5.46 27.95 -14.43
N TYR A 83 -5.60 26.92 -13.59
CA TYR A 83 -6.77 26.74 -12.75
C TYR A 83 -6.78 27.71 -11.57
N SER A 84 -7.98 28.07 -11.10
CA SER A 84 -8.10 28.74 -9.80
C SER A 84 -7.74 27.78 -8.66
N THR A 85 -7.32 28.31 -7.52
CA THR A 85 -6.99 27.52 -6.31
C THR A 85 -8.14 26.59 -5.89
N LEU A 86 -9.38 27.06 -6.05
CA LEU A 86 -10.57 26.26 -5.71
C LEU A 86 -10.74 25.07 -6.65
N GLU A 87 -10.60 25.28 -7.95
CA GLU A 87 -10.70 24.22 -8.96
C GLU A 87 -9.56 23.22 -8.80
N ALA A 88 -8.31 23.69 -8.65
CA ALA A 88 -7.14 22.84 -8.42
C ALA A 88 -7.30 21.97 -7.16
N SER A 89 -7.76 22.57 -6.06
CA SER A 89 -8.04 21.84 -4.82
C SER A 89 -9.14 20.81 -4.97
N GLY A 90 -10.20 21.12 -5.77
CA GLY A 90 -11.27 20.18 -6.10
C GLY A 90 -10.76 18.99 -6.89
N ILE A 91 -9.95 19.23 -7.93
CA ILE A 91 -9.33 18.19 -8.77
C ILE A 91 -8.46 17.27 -7.91
N ILE A 92 -7.57 17.83 -7.08
CA ILE A 92 -6.72 17.04 -6.19
C ILE A 92 -7.55 16.30 -5.12
N GLY A 93 -8.62 16.92 -4.62
CA GLY A 93 -9.51 16.29 -3.62
C GLY A 93 -10.19 15.00 -4.10
N VAL A 94 -10.48 14.89 -5.39
CA VAL A 94 -11.04 13.67 -6.00
C VAL A 94 -10.13 12.45 -5.81
N ASN A 95 -8.81 12.66 -5.81
CA ASN A 95 -7.82 11.62 -5.56
C ASN A 95 -8.09 10.85 -4.25
N ALA A 96 -8.43 11.54 -3.16
CA ALA A 96 -8.64 10.90 -1.87
C ALA A 96 -9.85 9.94 -1.89
N ILE A 97 -10.96 10.36 -2.49
CA ILE A 97 -12.18 9.56 -2.62
C ILE A 97 -11.93 8.35 -3.54
N ALA A 98 -11.29 8.59 -4.69
CA ALA A 98 -10.91 7.54 -5.63
C ALA A 98 -9.94 6.52 -5.00
N GLY A 99 -9.05 6.96 -4.11
CA GLY A 99 -8.13 6.09 -3.37
C GLY A 99 -8.82 5.08 -2.48
N ILE A 100 -9.86 5.51 -1.75
CA ILE A 100 -10.67 4.60 -0.92
C ILE A 100 -11.35 3.54 -1.80
N ALA A 101 -12.03 3.98 -2.85
CA ALA A 101 -12.71 3.07 -3.79
C ALA A 101 -11.71 2.11 -4.46
N GLY A 102 -10.57 2.62 -4.92
CA GLY A 102 -9.51 1.85 -5.56
C GLY A 102 -8.94 0.77 -4.66
N THR A 103 -8.72 1.05 -3.38
CA THR A 103 -8.24 0.07 -2.40
C THR A 103 -9.22 -1.11 -2.27
N ILE A 104 -10.51 -0.82 -2.14
CA ILE A 104 -11.56 -1.85 -2.00
C ILE A 104 -11.66 -2.69 -3.28
N ILE A 105 -11.78 -2.03 -4.43
CA ILE A 105 -11.94 -2.70 -5.73
C ILE A 105 -10.71 -3.56 -6.04
N ALA A 106 -9.51 -3.04 -5.84
CA ALA A 106 -8.28 -3.77 -6.13
C ALA A 106 -8.09 -4.97 -5.20
N GLY A 107 -8.47 -4.87 -3.92
CA GLY A 107 -8.49 -6.00 -3.00
C GLY A 107 -9.42 -7.11 -3.50
N MET A 108 -10.67 -6.79 -3.81
CA MET A 108 -11.64 -7.74 -4.34
C MET A 108 -11.19 -8.37 -5.66
N LEU A 109 -10.62 -7.56 -6.56
CA LEU A 109 -10.15 -8.02 -7.87
C LEU A 109 -8.94 -8.96 -7.74
N SER A 110 -8.02 -8.63 -6.84
CA SER A 110 -6.85 -9.44 -6.53
C SER A 110 -7.25 -10.82 -6.00
N ASP A 111 -8.15 -10.85 -5.04
CA ASP A 111 -8.58 -12.12 -4.41
C ASP A 111 -9.33 -13.01 -5.40
N ARG A 112 -10.05 -12.43 -6.37
CA ARG A 112 -10.82 -13.18 -7.36
C ARG A 112 -9.98 -13.66 -8.55
N PHE A 113 -9.08 -12.82 -9.08
CA PHE A 113 -8.37 -13.11 -10.34
C PHE A 113 -6.91 -13.49 -10.15
N PHE A 114 -6.28 -13.03 -9.08
CA PHE A 114 -4.85 -13.23 -8.83
C PHE A 114 -4.53 -13.70 -7.40
N PRO A 115 -5.21 -14.73 -6.88
CA PRO A 115 -5.04 -15.15 -5.48
C PRO A 115 -3.62 -15.62 -5.15
N ARG A 116 -2.85 -15.99 -6.18
CA ARG A 116 -1.49 -16.54 -6.05
C ARG A 116 -0.38 -15.59 -6.50
N ASN A 117 -0.71 -14.56 -7.28
CA ASN A 117 0.28 -13.70 -7.95
C ASN A 117 -0.07 -12.21 -7.76
N ARG A 118 -0.14 -11.75 -6.52
CA ARG A 118 -0.46 -10.36 -6.18
C ARG A 118 0.55 -9.36 -6.75
N SER A 119 1.80 -9.78 -6.93
CA SER A 119 2.85 -8.95 -7.56
C SER A 119 2.53 -8.59 -9.01
N VAL A 120 1.91 -9.50 -9.77
CA VAL A 120 1.48 -9.24 -11.15
C VAL A 120 0.39 -8.17 -11.18
N MET A 121 -0.58 -8.28 -10.25
CA MET A 121 -1.65 -7.27 -10.12
C MET A 121 -1.08 -5.90 -9.76
N ALA A 122 -0.13 -5.84 -8.82
CA ALA A 122 0.56 -4.60 -8.47
C ALA A 122 1.28 -3.99 -9.68
N GLY A 123 1.89 -4.81 -10.54
CA GLY A 123 2.51 -4.37 -11.79
C GLY A 123 1.52 -3.72 -12.76
N PHE A 124 0.35 -4.32 -12.98
CA PHE A 124 -0.71 -3.72 -13.79
C PHE A 124 -1.22 -2.39 -13.21
N ILE A 125 -1.43 -2.34 -11.89
CA ILE A 125 -1.87 -1.13 -11.24
C ILE A 125 -0.81 -0.03 -11.34
N SER A 126 0.48 -0.37 -11.25
CA SER A 126 1.59 0.59 -11.43
C SER A 126 1.64 1.15 -12.85
N LEU A 127 1.40 0.34 -13.89
CA LEU A 127 1.29 0.82 -15.27
C LEU A 127 0.11 1.79 -15.44
N LEU A 128 -1.03 1.46 -14.85
CA LEU A 128 -2.21 2.33 -14.88
C LEU A 128 -1.95 3.64 -14.12
N ASN A 129 -1.23 3.58 -12.99
CA ASN A 129 -0.79 4.77 -12.27
C ASN A 129 0.08 5.68 -13.13
N THR A 130 1.07 5.10 -13.80
CA THR A 130 1.95 5.83 -14.71
C THR A 130 1.14 6.48 -15.85
N ALA A 131 0.15 5.78 -16.42
CA ALA A 131 -0.72 6.34 -17.44
C ALA A 131 -1.57 7.50 -16.92
N GLY A 132 -2.12 7.39 -15.70
CA GLY A 132 -2.87 8.47 -15.06
C GLY A 132 -2.00 9.71 -14.81
N PHE A 133 -0.77 9.50 -14.34
CA PHE A 133 0.19 10.57 -14.13
C PHE A 133 0.62 11.24 -15.45
N ALA A 134 0.91 10.44 -16.47
CA ALA A 134 1.21 10.91 -17.82
C ALA A 134 0.05 11.72 -18.43
N LEU A 135 -1.17 11.26 -18.24
CA LEU A 135 -2.37 11.98 -18.67
C LEU A 135 -2.46 13.36 -18.01
N MET A 136 -2.21 13.45 -16.71
CA MET A 136 -2.21 14.72 -15.99
C MET A 136 -1.13 15.69 -16.51
N LEU A 137 0.09 15.19 -16.78
CA LEU A 137 1.21 16.03 -17.19
C LEU A 137 1.07 16.52 -18.63
N TRP A 138 0.60 15.67 -19.55
CA TRP A 138 0.62 15.97 -20.99
C TRP A 138 -0.73 16.36 -21.57
N SER A 139 -1.84 16.21 -20.84
CA SER A 139 -3.14 16.69 -21.33
C SER A 139 -3.17 18.23 -21.35
N PRO A 140 -3.79 18.82 -22.38
CA PRO A 140 -4.08 20.25 -22.37
C PRO A 140 -5.03 20.59 -21.21
N HIS A 141 -5.14 21.88 -20.88
CA HIS A 141 -6.11 22.37 -19.89
C HIS A 141 -7.52 21.87 -20.22
N ASN A 142 -8.01 20.89 -19.49
CA ASN A 142 -9.35 20.36 -19.62
C ASN A 142 -9.78 19.74 -18.27
N TYR A 143 -10.74 20.37 -17.64
CA TYR A 143 -11.23 20.01 -16.30
C TYR A 143 -11.64 18.53 -16.19
N TYR A 144 -12.33 17.98 -17.18
CA TYR A 144 -12.77 16.58 -17.15
C TYR A 144 -11.62 15.59 -17.31
N THR A 145 -10.64 15.93 -18.14
CA THR A 145 -9.44 15.09 -18.33
C THR A 145 -8.59 15.07 -17.07
N ASP A 146 -8.45 16.19 -16.40
CA ASP A 146 -7.67 16.30 -15.18
C ASP A 146 -8.34 15.61 -13.99
N ILE A 147 -9.68 15.69 -13.90
CA ILE A 147 -10.44 14.88 -12.93
C ILE A 147 -10.28 13.39 -13.23
N LEU A 148 -10.38 12.96 -14.48
CA LEU A 148 -10.20 11.56 -14.85
C LEU A 148 -8.78 11.06 -14.48
N ALA A 149 -7.76 11.86 -14.76
CA ALA A 149 -6.39 11.57 -14.37
C ALA A 149 -6.27 11.39 -12.84
N MET A 150 -6.91 12.26 -12.06
CA MET A 150 -6.90 12.17 -10.60
C MET A 150 -7.73 10.99 -10.06
N ILE A 151 -8.78 10.58 -10.72
CA ILE A 151 -9.52 9.36 -10.37
C ILE A 151 -8.63 8.14 -10.59
N ILE A 152 -7.98 8.04 -11.75
CA ILE A 152 -7.07 6.93 -12.06
C ILE A 152 -5.91 6.92 -11.08
N PHE A 153 -5.25 8.05 -10.86
CA PHE A 153 -4.14 8.20 -9.95
C PHE A 153 -4.54 7.80 -8.51
N GLY A 154 -5.63 8.36 -8.00
CA GLY A 154 -6.10 8.08 -6.64
C GLY A 154 -6.43 6.60 -6.44
N ALA A 155 -7.21 6.01 -7.34
CA ALA A 155 -7.58 4.60 -7.26
C ALA A 155 -6.35 3.69 -7.29
N THR A 156 -5.38 3.97 -8.15
CA THR A 156 -4.15 3.18 -8.27
C THR A 156 -3.22 3.35 -7.07
N ILE A 157 -3.04 4.56 -6.57
CA ILE A 157 -2.23 4.81 -5.35
C ILE A 157 -2.85 4.16 -4.13
N GLY A 158 -4.18 4.22 -3.96
CA GLY A 158 -4.87 3.52 -2.88
C GLY A 158 -4.63 2.01 -2.93
N ALA A 159 -4.78 1.42 -4.12
CA ALA A 159 -4.51 0.00 -4.35
C ALA A 159 -3.04 -0.37 -4.09
N LEU A 160 -2.09 0.39 -4.63
CA LEU A 160 -0.65 0.15 -4.45
C LEU A 160 -0.24 0.25 -2.97
N THR A 161 -0.80 1.19 -2.23
CA THR A 161 -0.55 1.30 -0.78
C THR A 161 -0.95 0.02 -0.05
N CYS A 162 -2.08 -0.59 -0.40
CA CYS A 162 -2.51 -1.85 0.18
C CYS A 162 -1.60 -3.03 -0.23
N PHE A 163 -1.24 -3.14 -1.51
CA PHE A 163 -0.43 -4.25 -2.01
C PHE A 163 1.03 -4.16 -1.54
N LEU A 164 1.69 -3.04 -1.75
CA LEU A 164 3.10 -2.87 -1.40
C LEU A 164 3.28 -2.73 0.11
N GLY A 165 2.38 -2.00 0.80
CA GLY A 165 2.47 -1.76 2.24
C GLY A 165 2.08 -2.94 3.12
N GLY A 166 1.44 -3.98 2.58
CA GLY A 166 0.97 -5.10 3.39
C GLY A 166 1.00 -6.45 2.71
N LEU A 167 0.16 -6.64 1.70
CA LEU A 167 -0.12 -7.96 1.15
C LEU A 167 1.12 -8.65 0.56
N ILE A 168 1.89 -7.95 -0.29
CA ILE A 168 3.09 -8.51 -0.93
C ILE A 168 4.22 -8.71 0.09
N ALA A 169 4.35 -7.81 1.05
CA ALA A 169 5.34 -7.93 2.11
C ALA A 169 5.13 -9.20 2.94
N VAL A 170 3.88 -9.52 3.27
CA VAL A 170 3.51 -10.75 3.97
C VAL A 170 3.75 -11.98 3.11
N ASP A 171 3.42 -11.93 1.81
CA ASP A 171 3.60 -13.07 0.88
C ASP A 171 5.08 -13.42 0.64
N ILE A 172 5.98 -12.41 0.65
CA ILE A 172 7.43 -12.60 0.42
C ILE A 172 8.15 -13.05 1.70
N SER A 173 7.65 -12.64 2.87
CA SER A 173 8.30 -12.89 4.14
C SER A 173 7.90 -14.25 4.73
N SER A 174 8.85 -14.93 5.38
CA SER A 174 8.44 -15.99 6.29
C SER A 174 7.56 -15.41 7.40
N ARG A 175 6.63 -16.18 7.95
CA ARG A 175 5.74 -15.72 9.02
C ARG A 175 6.48 -15.05 10.19
N LYS A 176 7.69 -15.53 10.51
CA LYS A 176 8.56 -14.97 11.57
C LYS A 176 9.17 -13.61 11.22
N ALA A 177 9.29 -13.29 9.94
CA ALA A 177 9.90 -12.05 9.44
C ALA A 177 8.88 -11.07 8.85
N ALA A 178 7.59 -11.42 8.80
CA ALA A 178 6.56 -10.58 8.19
C ALA A 178 6.45 -9.19 8.84
N GLY A 179 6.52 -9.12 10.17
CA GLY A 179 6.50 -7.85 10.89
C GLY A 179 7.69 -6.95 10.56
N LEU A 180 8.85 -7.54 10.30
CA LEU A 180 10.05 -6.80 9.94
C LEU A 180 9.98 -6.25 8.51
N SER A 181 9.43 -7.01 7.57
CA SER A 181 9.26 -6.55 6.19
C SER A 181 8.34 -5.32 6.12
N LEU A 182 7.36 -5.22 7.02
CA LEU A 182 6.45 -4.07 7.11
C LEU A 182 7.13 -2.82 7.70
N ILE A 183 8.13 -2.98 8.57
CA ILE A 183 8.87 -1.85 9.15
C ILE A 183 9.80 -1.18 8.12
N HIS A 184 10.28 -1.92 7.13
CA HIS A 184 11.23 -1.43 6.12
C HIS A 184 10.56 -0.88 4.85
N ILE A 185 9.24 -0.90 4.77
CA ILE A 185 8.43 -0.29 3.72
C ILE A 185 7.92 1.08 4.16
#